data_72cf44553656dc13280d7654337c15e5
#
_entry.id   72cf44553656dc13280d7654337c15e5
#
_cell.length_a   1.000
_cell.length_b   1.000
_cell.length_c   1.000
_cell.angle_alpha   90.00
_cell.angle_beta   90.00
_cell.angle_gamma   90.00
#
_symmetry.space_group_name_H-M   'P 1'
#
loop_
_entity.id
_entity.type
_entity.pdbx_description
1 polymer ?
#
loop_
_entity_poly.entity_id
_entity_poly.type
_entity_poly.pdbx_seq_one_letter_code
_entity_poly.pdbx_strand_id
1 'polypeptide(L)'
;YKNLAKNEKGGKENSKEKSYENDNEIESNATLVTEDINSNILQIIYFDFDKSELSSISKKEIKKFLEKYENVISKFLIVGHTDTKGTKEYNYKLSIERANVVKNLLIDLRIKEENIKILGKGEIDLNIKTNDEVPHPANRRAEISPIN
;
A
#
# COMPACT_ATOMS: atom_id res chain seq x y z
N TYR A 1 -9.37 -14.90 9.40
CA TYR A 1 -8.83 -14.91 9.13
C TYR A 1 -8.43 -14.88 9.91
N LYS A 2 -8.41 -14.80 10.88
CA LYS A 2 -7.98 -14.84 11.03
C LYS A 2 -7.45 -14.87 11.64
N ASN A 3 -7.40 -14.77 12.46
CA ASN A 3 -6.86 -14.87 12.50
C ASN A 3 -6.42 -14.92 13.09
N LEU A 4 -6.16 -14.67 13.67
CA LEU A 4 -5.63 -14.73 13.63
C LEU A 4 -4.94 -14.84 14.07
N ALA A 5 -4.49 -14.79 14.71
CA ALA A 5 -3.72 -14.86 14.58
C ALA A 5 -2.99 -14.86 15.06
N LYS A 6 -2.49 -14.49 15.53
CA LYS A 6 -1.67 -14.40 15.45
C LYS A 6 -0.96 -13.97 15.64
N ASN A 7 -0.63 -13.68 16.31
CA ASN A 7 0.14 -13.30 15.87
C ASN A 7 0.76 -13.02 16.00
N GLU A 8 1.23 -12.70 16.48
CA GLU A 8 1.90 -12.43 15.93
C GLU A 8 2.52 -12.10 15.60
N LYS A 9 2.71 -11.83 16.24
CA LYS A 9 3.36 -11.54 15.49
C LYS A 9 3.75 -11.28 15.12
N GLY A 10 3.88 -11.86 16.27
CA GLY A 10 4.35 -11.64 15.34
C GLY A 10 4.69 -11.44 15.20
N GLY A 11 4.86 -11.40 15.64
CA GLY A 11 5.30 -11.18 14.72
C GLY A 11 5.66 -11.04 14.67
N LYS A 12 5.84 -10.36 14.74
CA LYS A 12 6.15 -10.27 14.03
C LYS A 12 6.50 -10.29 13.61
N GLU A 13 6.76 -10.39 14.28
CA GLU A 13 6.99 -10.49 13.38
C GLU A 13 7.34 -10.46 12.95
N ASN A 14 7.66 -10.36 13.38
CA ASN A 14 7.97 -10.41 12.48
C ASN A 14 8.32 -10.53 12.00
N SER A 15 8.59 -10.31 12.24
CA SER A 15 8.84 -10.38 11.35
C SER A 15 9.32 -10.50 10.80
N LYS A 16 9.88 -10.35 10.47
CA LYS A 16 10.23 -10.57 9.84
C LYS A 16 10.78 -10.64 9.01
N GLU A 17 11.08 -10.45 8.52
CA GLU A 17 11.45 -10.61 7.78
C GLU A 17 11.90 -10.38 6.90
N LYS A 18 12.13 -9.85 6.39
CA LYS A 18 12.31 -9.70 5.46
C LYS A 18 12.92 -9.18 4.53
N SER A 19 13.36 -9.12 3.81
CA SER A 19 13.85 -8.73 3.06
C SER A 19 14.01 -8.31 1.87
N TYR A 20 13.75 -8.01 1.15
CA TYR A 20 14.02 -7.37 -0.08
C TYR A 20 14.20 -5.90 0.09
N GLU A 21 13.89 -6.46 0.34
CA GLU A 21 13.98 -5.65 0.28
C GLU A 21 14.55 -4.96 0.39
N ASN A 22 14.82 -4.95 0.80
CA ASN A 22 15.15 -4.32 1.03
C ASN A 22 15.40 -3.75 0.86
N ASP A 23 15.21 -3.92 0.75
CA ASP A 23 15.06 -3.30 0.60
C ASP A 23 15.03 -2.61 0.65
N ASN A 24 14.87 -2.53 0.81
CA ASN A 24 14.49 -1.87 0.87
C ASN A 24 14.59 -1.12 1.07
N GLU A 25 14.69 -1.00 1.10
CA GLU A 25 14.60 -0.41 1.30
C GLU A 25 14.89 0.48 1.32
N ILE A 26 15.28 0.76 1.44
CA ILE A 26 15.18 1.69 1.37
C ILE A 26 15.09 2.34 2.26
N GLU A 27 15.27 2.26 2.86
CA GLU A 27 14.82 2.64 3.71
C GLU A 27 15.28 3.17 4.83
N SER A 28 16.12 3.79 5.31
CA SER A 28 16.62 3.88 6.58
C SER A 28 16.34 5.20 7.18
N ASN A 29 16.92 6.23 6.90
CA ASN A 29 16.38 7.50 7.33
C ASN A 29 14.99 7.64 6.82
N ALA A 30 14.70 6.92 5.79
CA ALA A 30 13.36 6.79 5.27
C ALA A 30 12.44 6.07 6.25
N THR A 31 12.98 5.30 7.17
CA THR A 31 12.15 4.60 8.15
C THR A 31 11.35 5.57 9.00
N LEU A 32 12.01 6.63 9.47
CA LEU A 32 11.33 7.63 10.28
C LEU A 32 10.24 8.33 9.49
N VAL A 33 10.55 8.70 8.26
CA VAL A 33 9.58 9.34 7.38
C VAL A 33 8.42 8.40 7.12
N THR A 34 8.71 7.11 6.93
CA THR A 34 7.68 6.11 6.68
C THR A 34 6.71 6.01 7.85
N GLU A 35 7.24 6.04 9.08
CA GLU A 35 6.38 5.98 10.24
C GLU A 35 5.45 7.18 10.33
N ASP A 36 5.98 8.38 10.08
CA ASP A 36 5.17 9.58 10.08
C ASP A 36 4.08 9.52 9.02
N ILE A 37 4.43 9.04 7.84
CA ILE A 37 3.47 8.92 6.75
C ILE A 37 2.41 7.91 7.10
N ASN A 38 2.79 6.77 7.66
CA ASN A 38 1.84 5.70 7.97
C ASN A 38 0.81 6.13 9.01
N SER A 39 1.16 7.04 9.90
CA SER A 39 0.22 7.52 10.89
C SER A 39 -0.82 8.46 10.28
N ASN A 40 -0.64 8.85 9.02
CA ASN A 40 -1.51 9.82 8.36
C ASN A 40 -2.13 9.28 7.07
N ILE A 41 -2.52 8.02 7.07
CA ILE A 41 -3.19 7.45 5.90
C ILE A 41 -4.53 8.15 5.73
N LEU A 42 -4.77 8.72 4.56
CA LEU A 42 -5.96 9.50 4.28
C LEU A 42 -7.00 8.73 3.50
N GLN A 43 -6.57 7.76 2.69
CA GLN A 43 -7.47 7.01 1.84
C GLN A 43 -6.89 5.62 1.60
N ILE A 44 -7.74 4.60 1.67
CA ILE A 44 -7.35 3.23 1.36
C ILE A 44 -8.21 2.76 0.20
N ILE A 45 -7.55 2.17 -0.79
CA ILE A 45 -8.18 1.61 -1.98
C ILE A 45 -7.97 0.10 -1.96
N TYR A 46 -9.05 -0.67 -2.09
CA TYR A 46 -8.98 -2.14 -2.03
C TYR A 46 -9.04 -2.74 -3.42
N PHE A 47 -8.43 -3.91 -3.57
CA PHE A 47 -8.32 -4.62 -4.84
C PHE A 47 -8.84 -6.04 -4.71
N ASP A 48 -9.38 -6.54 -5.81
CA ASP A 48 -9.76 -7.94 -5.91
C ASP A 48 -8.53 -8.84 -5.89
N PHE A 49 -8.75 -10.10 -5.60
CA PHE A 49 -7.67 -11.09 -5.56
C PHE A 49 -6.92 -11.11 -6.90
N ASP A 50 -5.60 -11.07 -6.80
CA ASP A 50 -4.68 -11.18 -7.95
C ASP A 50 -4.90 -10.09 -9.00
N LYS A 51 -5.46 -8.94 -8.61
CA LYS A 51 -5.73 -7.86 -9.56
C LYS A 51 -5.15 -6.55 -9.09
N SER A 52 -4.83 -5.71 -10.08
CA SER A 52 -4.40 -4.33 -9.84
C SER A 52 -5.28 -3.34 -10.59
N GLU A 53 -6.46 -3.76 -11.02
CA GLU A 53 -7.42 -2.87 -11.67
C GLU A 53 -8.22 -2.10 -10.65
N LEU A 54 -8.47 -0.83 -10.94
CA LEU A 54 -9.34 0.00 -10.11
C LEU A 54 -10.78 -0.22 -10.52
N SER A 55 -11.64 -0.53 -9.54
CA SER A 55 -13.08 -0.62 -9.79
C SER A 55 -13.64 0.77 -10.01
N SER A 56 -14.86 0.84 -10.54
CA SER A 56 -15.52 2.14 -10.71
C SER A 56 -15.78 2.82 -9.36
N ILE A 57 -16.04 2.03 -8.32
CA ILE A 57 -16.20 2.57 -6.96
C ILE A 57 -14.89 3.17 -6.46
N SER A 58 -13.78 2.45 -6.65
CA SER A 58 -12.47 2.96 -6.25
C SER A 58 -12.12 4.25 -6.97
N LYS A 59 -12.43 4.33 -8.26
CA LYS A 59 -12.17 5.55 -9.03
C LYS A 59 -12.96 6.72 -8.46
N LYS A 60 -14.22 6.51 -8.08
CA LYS A 60 -15.03 7.55 -7.46
C LYS A 60 -14.47 7.97 -6.12
N GLU A 61 -14.01 7.01 -5.33
CA GLU A 61 -13.42 7.32 -4.03
C GLU A 61 -12.18 8.17 -4.17
N ILE A 62 -11.34 7.88 -5.16
CA ILE A 62 -10.13 8.65 -5.39
C ILE A 62 -10.49 10.07 -5.85
N LYS A 63 -11.50 10.22 -6.71
CA LYS A 63 -11.93 11.54 -7.12
C LYS A 63 -12.41 12.36 -5.92
N LYS A 64 -13.23 11.78 -5.05
CA LYS A 64 -13.70 12.46 -3.85
C LYS A 64 -12.54 12.82 -2.93
N PHE A 65 -11.58 11.91 -2.80
CA PHE A 65 -10.38 12.15 -2.01
C PHE A 65 -9.65 13.40 -2.53
N LEU A 66 -9.44 13.50 -3.83
CA LEU A 66 -8.75 14.64 -4.40
C LEU A 66 -9.55 15.92 -4.21
N GLU A 67 -10.86 15.90 -4.42
CA GLU A 67 -11.69 17.07 -4.20
C GLU A 67 -11.52 17.63 -2.79
N LYS A 68 -11.35 16.72 -1.82
CA LYS A 68 -11.19 17.11 -0.44
C LYS A 68 -9.79 17.65 -0.12
N TYR A 69 -8.76 17.09 -0.73
CA TYR A 69 -7.39 17.34 -0.31
C TYR A 69 -6.50 18.07 -1.32
N GLU A 70 -6.93 18.25 -2.57
CA GLU A 70 -6.02 18.75 -3.60
C GLU A 70 -5.50 20.17 -3.32
N ASN A 71 -6.26 20.97 -2.58
CA ASN A 71 -5.85 22.33 -2.24
C ASN A 71 -5.13 22.41 -0.89
N VAL A 72 -4.99 21.28 -0.20
CA VAL A 72 -4.37 21.22 1.12
C VAL A 72 -3.07 20.44 1.07
N ILE A 73 -3.02 19.39 0.25
CA ILE A 73 -1.89 18.50 0.15
C ILE A 73 -1.32 18.59 -1.26
N SER A 74 -0.02 18.86 -1.35
CA SER A 74 0.62 19.01 -2.64
C SER A 74 1.37 17.77 -3.09
N LYS A 75 1.78 16.90 -2.15
CA LYS A 75 2.55 15.70 -2.49
C LYS A 75 1.96 14.48 -1.80
N PHE A 76 1.96 13.37 -2.52
CA PHE A 76 1.32 12.13 -2.06
C PHE A 76 2.28 10.96 -2.11
N LEU A 77 2.17 10.08 -1.13
CA LEU A 77 2.81 8.77 -1.17
C LEU A 77 1.71 7.72 -1.32
N ILE A 78 1.93 6.78 -2.24
CA ILE A 78 1.00 5.66 -2.44
C ILE A 78 1.77 4.38 -2.15
N VAL A 79 1.28 3.60 -1.21
CA VAL A 79 1.92 2.34 -0.82
C VAL A 79 1.00 1.19 -1.18
N GLY A 80 1.49 0.28 -2.03
CA GLY A 80 0.73 -0.89 -2.41
C GLY A 80 1.05 -2.09 -1.53
N HIS A 81 0.06 -2.94 -1.32
CA HIS A 81 0.16 -4.12 -0.47
C HIS A 81 -0.58 -5.29 -1.07
N THR A 82 -0.23 -6.51 -0.62
CA THR A 82 -0.93 -7.74 -1.02
C THR A 82 -1.26 -8.55 0.22
N ASP A 83 -2.10 -9.58 0.02
CA ASP A 83 -2.22 -10.63 1.03
C ASP A 83 -1.05 -11.61 0.88
N THR A 84 -1.08 -12.73 1.62
CA THR A 84 0.05 -13.67 1.63
C THR A 84 -0.11 -14.80 0.62
N LYS A 85 -1.14 -14.77 -0.22
CA LYS A 85 -1.30 -15.78 -1.25
C LYS A 85 -0.33 -15.51 -2.39
N GLY A 86 0.46 -16.54 -2.78
CA GLY A 86 1.46 -16.40 -3.83
C GLY A 86 2.85 -16.19 -3.29
N THR A 87 3.83 -16.14 -4.20
CA THR A 87 5.23 -15.95 -3.79
C THR A 87 5.49 -14.50 -3.37
N LYS A 88 6.52 -14.33 -2.57
CA LYS A 88 6.89 -12.97 -2.12
C LYS A 88 7.31 -12.09 -3.29
N GLU A 89 8.02 -12.66 -4.25
CA GLU A 89 8.45 -11.91 -5.44
C GLU A 89 7.25 -11.45 -6.26
N TYR A 90 6.30 -12.35 -6.49
CA TYR A 90 5.09 -12.01 -7.22
C TYR A 90 4.31 -10.92 -6.50
N ASN A 91 4.15 -11.07 -5.20
CA ASN A 91 3.40 -10.12 -4.41
C ASN A 91 4.07 -8.76 -4.32
N TYR A 92 5.39 -8.73 -4.31
CA TYR A 92 6.10 -7.46 -4.35
C TYR A 92 5.78 -6.71 -5.65
N LYS A 93 5.83 -7.39 -6.78
CA LYS A 93 5.52 -6.77 -8.07
C LYS A 93 4.07 -6.33 -8.13
N LEU A 94 3.15 -7.17 -7.64
CA LEU A 94 1.73 -6.83 -7.63
C LEU A 94 1.47 -5.59 -6.79
N SER A 95 2.15 -5.46 -5.66
CA SER A 95 1.99 -4.29 -4.79
C SER A 95 2.44 -3.00 -5.49
N ILE A 96 3.51 -3.06 -6.27
CA ILE A 96 3.96 -1.92 -7.05
C ILE A 96 2.92 -1.58 -8.12
N GLU A 97 2.37 -2.58 -8.78
CA GLU A 97 1.33 -2.35 -9.79
C GLU A 97 0.11 -1.67 -9.18
N ARG A 98 -0.29 -2.10 -7.98
CA ARG A 98 -1.42 -1.48 -7.29
C ARG A 98 -1.16 -0.02 -6.96
N ALA A 99 0.03 0.29 -6.47
CA ALA A 99 0.39 1.68 -6.22
C ALA A 99 0.40 2.48 -7.53
N ASN A 100 0.87 1.85 -8.59
CA ASN A 100 1.05 2.53 -9.88
C ASN A 100 -0.27 2.88 -10.56
N VAL A 101 -1.29 2.01 -10.46
CA VAL A 101 -2.59 2.32 -11.07
C VAL A 101 -3.26 3.49 -10.34
N VAL A 102 -3.05 3.60 -9.04
CA VAL A 102 -3.55 4.76 -8.29
C VAL A 102 -2.80 6.02 -8.73
N LYS A 103 -1.47 5.93 -8.83
CA LYS A 103 -0.67 7.06 -9.31
C LYS A 103 -1.14 7.54 -10.68
N ASN A 104 -1.37 6.60 -11.61
CA ASN A 104 -1.80 6.96 -12.96
C ASN A 104 -3.14 7.69 -12.96
N LEU A 105 -4.06 7.26 -12.10
CA LEU A 105 -5.33 7.96 -11.99
C LEU A 105 -5.15 9.36 -11.41
N LEU A 106 -4.28 9.54 -10.42
CA LEU A 106 -4.00 10.87 -9.89
C LEU A 106 -3.44 11.78 -10.98
N ILE A 107 -2.56 11.24 -11.84
CA ILE A 107 -2.00 12.00 -12.95
C ILE A 107 -3.11 12.38 -13.93
N ASP A 108 -4.00 11.45 -14.26
CA ASP A 108 -5.13 11.73 -15.13
C ASP A 108 -6.03 12.81 -14.55
N LEU A 109 -6.08 12.91 -13.22
CA LEU A 109 -6.87 13.93 -12.52
C LEU A 109 -6.05 15.18 -12.24
N ARG A 110 -4.92 15.34 -12.93
CA ARG A 110 -4.11 16.58 -13.01
C ARG A 110 -3.15 16.80 -11.85
N ILE A 111 -2.83 15.75 -11.10
CA ILE A 111 -1.75 15.84 -10.14
C ILE A 111 -0.44 15.58 -10.90
N LYS A 112 0.55 16.43 -10.67
CA LYS A 112 1.82 16.29 -11.37
C LYS A 112 2.57 15.06 -10.89
N GLU A 113 3.18 14.34 -11.83
CA GLU A 113 3.90 13.12 -11.50
C GLU A 113 4.97 13.35 -10.44
N GLU A 114 5.65 14.49 -10.51
CA GLU A 114 6.74 14.80 -9.56
C GLU A 114 6.24 14.92 -8.12
N ASN A 115 4.93 15.08 -7.94
CA ASN A 115 4.32 15.20 -6.62
C ASN A 115 3.77 13.88 -6.10
N ILE A 116 4.06 12.77 -6.77
CA ILE A 116 3.55 11.44 -6.39
C ILE A 116 4.72 10.49 -6.26
N LYS A 117 4.83 9.84 -5.11
CA LYS A 117 5.78 8.77 -4.90
C LYS A 117 5.03 7.47 -4.67
N ILE A 118 5.57 6.36 -5.17
CA ILE A 118 4.96 5.06 -4.94
C ILE A 118 5.97 4.15 -4.24
N LEU A 119 5.41 3.19 -3.51
CA LEU A 119 6.18 2.18 -2.81
C LEU A 119 5.38 0.90 -2.80
N GLY A 120 6.04 -0.23 -3.07
CA GLY A 120 5.42 -1.53 -2.95
C GLY A 120 5.98 -2.25 -1.75
N LYS A 121 5.12 -2.78 -0.91
CA LYS A 121 5.55 -3.54 0.27
C LYS A 121 5.21 -5.03 0.18
N GLY A 122 4.59 -5.45 -0.93
CA GLY A 122 4.21 -6.86 -1.07
C GLY A 122 3.35 -7.29 0.09
N GLU A 123 3.72 -8.41 0.71
CA GLU A 123 2.96 -9.00 1.81
C GLU A 123 3.57 -8.73 3.18
N ILE A 124 4.57 -7.85 3.29
CA ILE A 124 5.31 -7.70 4.55
C ILE A 124 4.64 -6.79 5.57
N ASP A 125 3.61 -6.05 5.17
CA ASP A 125 2.94 -5.12 6.08
C ASP A 125 1.43 -5.38 6.03
N LEU A 126 1.01 -6.43 6.69
CA LEU A 126 -0.37 -6.89 6.65
C LEU A 126 -1.26 -6.04 7.54
N ASN A 127 -2.42 -5.68 7.03
CA ASN A 127 -3.45 -5.03 7.83
C ASN A 127 -4.08 -6.03 8.80
N ILE A 128 -4.34 -7.23 8.29
CA ILE A 128 -4.83 -8.35 9.11
C ILE A 128 -3.80 -9.47 9.00
N LYS A 129 -3.25 -9.90 10.12
CA LYS A 129 -2.25 -10.97 10.12
C LYS A 129 -2.87 -12.29 9.70
N THR A 130 -2.22 -12.98 8.79
CA THR A 130 -2.60 -14.30 8.33
C THR A 130 -1.36 -15.19 8.26
N ASN A 131 -1.58 -16.48 8.17
CA ASN A 131 -0.50 -17.39 7.79
C ASN A 131 -0.16 -17.19 6.31
N ASP A 132 0.91 -17.82 5.87
CA ASP A 132 1.27 -17.81 4.46
C ASP A 132 0.17 -18.46 3.63
N GLU A 133 0.09 -18.05 2.38
CA GLU A 133 -0.83 -18.61 1.38
C GLU A 133 -2.31 -18.42 1.73
N VAL A 134 -2.62 -17.37 2.48
CA VAL A 134 -4.01 -17.09 2.87
C VAL A 134 -4.47 -15.78 2.22
N PRO A 135 -5.44 -15.83 1.32
CA PRO A 135 -6.00 -14.60 0.76
C PRO A 135 -6.83 -13.88 1.81
N HIS A 136 -6.73 -12.57 1.85
CA HIS A 136 -7.54 -11.76 2.76
C HIS A 136 -7.78 -10.38 2.16
N PRO A 137 -9.05 -9.99 2.00
CA PRO A 137 -9.35 -8.73 1.30
C PRO A 137 -8.81 -7.47 1.99
N ALA A 138 -8.70 -7.48 3.31
CA ALA A 138 -8.21 -6.30 4.04
C ALA A 138 -6.74 -6.00 3.75
N ASN A 139 -6.00 -6.98 3.22
CA ASN A 139 -4.58 -6.83 2.93
C ASN A 139 -4.31 -6.40 1.48
N ARG A 140 -5.29 -6.54 0.60
CA ARG A 140 -5.17 -6.21 -0.83
C ARG A 140 -5.52 -4.75 -1.04
N ARG A 141 -4.52 -3.88 -0.88
CA ARG A 141 -4.84 -2.46 -0.83
C ARG A 141 -3.70 -1.57 -1.31
N ALA A 142 -4.05 -0.32 -1.57
CA ALA A 142 -3.10 0.77 -1.72
C ALA A 142 -3.52 1.88 -0.76
N GLU A 143 -2.54 2.47 -0.08
CA GLU A 143 -2.77 3.51 0.92
C GLU A 143 -2.22 4.82 0.41
N ILE A 144 -3.01 5.88 0.50
CA ILE A 144 -2.59 7.21 0.08
C ILE A 144 -2.35 8.07 1.33
N SER A 145 -1.16 8.64 1.41
CA SER A 145 -0.74 9.49 2.52
C SER A 145 -0.11 10.77 1.99
N PRO A 146 -0.14 11.85 2.79
CA PRO A 146 0.57 13.07 2.38
C PRO A 146 2.07 12.92 2.61
N ILE A 147 2.85 13.67 1.86
CA ILE A 147 4.28 13.85 2.10
C ILE A 147 4.47 15.29 2.52
N ASN A 148 5.09 15.47 3.67
CA ASN A 148 5.37 16.82 4.19
C ASN A 148 6.73 17.32 3.75
#